data_5a730897d1cd0b401150c324957501f6
#
_entry.id   5a730897d1cd0b401150c324957501f6
#
_cell.length_a   1.000
_cell.length_b   1.000
_cell.length_c   1.000
_cell.angle_alpha   90.00
_cell.angle_beta   90.00
_cell.angle_gamma   90.00
#
_symmetry.space_group_name_H-M   'P 1'
#
loop_
_entity.id
_entity.type
_entity.pdbx_description
1 polymer ?
#
loop_
_entity_poly.entity_id
_entity_poly.type
_entity_poly.pdbx_seq_one_letter_code
_entity_poly.pdbx_strand_id
1 'polypeptide(L)'
;MLITLEGIDGSGKTTVREALADSHPEAVFTREPTDSWYGEAVNRSINDDAADPMAELFLYTADHADHLSRVIRPALNEGKTVISDRYSDSRYAYQGATLSGIVKQPMAYIKGVHEPFTRKPDATLYFDVPPKTGAERAGSTNKFEAADYLERVQQNYERLIDAEPNRFVRIDATQSPEEVIDSAERVVADLLD
;
A
#
# COMPACT_ATOMS: atom_id res chain seq x y z
N MET A 1 -8.68 -6.82 13.74
CA MET A 1 -7.26 -6.73 13.29
C MET A 1 -7.19 -5.96 11.99
N LEU A 2 -6.15 -5.16 11.75
CA LEU A 2 -5.90 -4.48 10.47
C LEU A 2 -4.63 -5.05 9.83
N ILE A 3 -4.78 -5.72 8.69
CA ILE A 3 -3.70 -6.27 7.88
C ILE A 3 -3.61 -5.45 6.59
N THR A 4 -2.41 -5.09 6.15
CA THR A 4 -2.22 -4.35 4.91
C THR A 4 -1.33 -5.13 3.94
N LEU A 5 -1.65 -5.05 2.65
CA LEU A 5 -0.89 -5.63 1.55
C LEU A 5 -0.12 -4.50 0.88
N GLU A 6 1.20 -4.54 0.96
CA GLU A 6 2.07 -3.46 0.51
C GLU A 6 3.17 -3.96 -0.43
N GLY A 7 3.70 -3.07 -1.24
CA GLY A 7 4.74 -3.36 -2.23
C GLY A 7 4.59 -2.49 -3.47
N ILE A 8 5.56 -2.56 -4.36
CA ILE A 8 5.57 -1.77 -5.60
C ILE A 8 4.48 -2.22 -6.59
N ASP A 9 4.23 -1.40 -7.62
CA ASP A 9 3.32 -1.78 -8.69
C ASP A 9 3.82 -3.04 -9.41
N GLY A 10 2.89 -3.90 -9.84
CA GLY A 10 3.20 -5.19 -10.44
C GLY A 10 3.65 -6.29 -9.46
N SER A 11 3.61 -6.07 -8.15
CA SER A 11 3.97 -7.10 -7.15
C SER A 11 2.90 -8.15 -6.87
N GLY A 12 1.71 -8.08 -7.50
CA GLY A 12 0.68 -9.11 -7.39
C GLY A 12 -0.32 -8.96 -6.24
N LYS A 13 -0.29 -7.84 -5.49
CA LYS A 13 -1.18 -7.59 -4.35
C LYS A 13 -2.67 -7.80 -4.64
N THR A 14 -3.15 -7.28 -5.77
CA THR A 14 -4.57 -7.36 -6.15
C THR A 14 -5.01 -8.82 -6.34
N THR A 15 -4.18 -9.63 -7.00
CA THR A 15 -4.46 -11.06 -7.19
C THR A 15 -4.54 -11.80 -5.84
N VAL A 16 -3.61 -11.50 -4.94
CA VAL A 16 -3.62 -12.09 -3.59
C VAL A 16 -4.84 -11.60 -2.79
N ARG A 17 -5.18 -10.30 -2.86
CA ARG A 17 -6.38 -9.78 -2.18
C ARG A 17 -7.65 -10.51 -2.64
N GLU A 18 -7.78 -10.78 -3.95
CA GLU A 18 -8.93 -11.51 -4.51
C GLU A 18 -8.99 -12.95 -3.98
N ALA A 19 -7.88 -13.67 -3.97
CA ALA A 19 -7.80 -15.02 -3.42
C ALA A 19 -8.12 -15.06 -1.90
N LEU A 20 -7.54 -14.13 -1.12
CA LEU A 20 -7.84 -13.99 0.30
C LEU A 20 -9.31 -13.65 0.55
N ALA A 21 -9.97 -12.90 -0.33
CA ALA A 21 -11.39 -12.59 -0.19
C ALA A 21 -12.28 -13.82 -0.36
N ASP A 22 -11.89 -14.76 -1.21
CA ASP A 22 -12.58 -16.04 -1.38
C ASP A 22 -12.38 -16.95 -0.16
N SER A 23 -11.17 -16.95 0.42
CA SER A 23 -10.80 -17.81 1.57
C SER A 23 -11.29 -17.29 2.92
N HIS A 24 -11.45 -15.94 3.06
CA HIS A 24 -11.82 -15.27 4.32
C HIS A 24 -13.06 -14.37 4.14
N PRO A 25 -14.25 -14.92 3.81
CA PRO A 25 -15.44 -14.13 3.50
C PRO A 25 -15.97 -13.30 4.69
N GLU A 26 -15.54 -13.59 5.92
CA GLU A 26 -15.88 -12.82 7.14
C GLU A 26 -15.05 -11.54 7.29
N ALA A 27 -13.91 -11.43 6.62
CA ALA A 27 -13.06 -10.24 6.67
C ALA A 27 -13.58 -9.13 5.75
N VAL A 28 -13.26 -7.88 6.11
CA VAL A 28 -13.56 -6.72 5.27
C VAL A 28 -12.38 -6.43 4.36
N PHE A 29 -12.58 -6.61 3.07
CA PHE A 29 -11.58 -6.29 2.04
C PHE A 29 -11.79 -4.91 1.50
N THR A 30 -10.70 -4.13 1.44
CA THR A 30 -10.73 -2.75 0.97
C THR A 30 -9.43 -2.39 0.27
N ARG A 31 -9.30 -1.14 -0.21
CA ARG A 31 -8.09 -0.66 -0.89
C ARG A 31 -7.95 0.85 -0.82
N GLU A 32 -6.74 1.34 -1.12
CA GLU A 32 -6.47 2.76 -1.39
C GLU A 32 -5.70 2.92 -2.72
N PRO A 33 -6.07 3.91 -3.58
CA PRO A 33 -7.20 4.83 -3.41
C PRO A 33 -8.55 4.10 -3.38
N THR A 34 -9.49 4.66 -2.60
CA THR A 34 -10.85 4.10 -2.48
C THR A 34 -11.71 4.39 -3.72
N ASP A 35 -12.91 3.77 -3.76
CA ASP A 35 -13.92 4.09 -4.78
C ASP A 35 -14.80 5.30 -4.37
N SER A 36 -14.41 6.05 -3.32
CA SER A 36 -15.08 7.28 -2.91
C SER A 36 -14.78 8.44 -3.84
N TRP A 37 -15.53 9.54 -3.70
CA TRP A 37 -15.23 10.79 -4.41
C TRP A 37 -13.76 11.25 -4.19
N TYR A 38 -13.20 11.04 -3.00
CA TYR A 38 -11.80 11.37 -2.72
C TYR A 38 -10.83 10.48 -3.51
N GLY A 39 -11.08 9.17 -3.55
CA GLY A 39 -10.26 8.24 -4.33
C GLY A 39 -10.39 8.47 -5.83
N GLU A 40 -11.58 8.87 -6.33
CA GLU A 40 -11.74 9.32 -7.72
C GLU A 40 -10.89 10.56 -8.02
N ALA A 41 -10.81 11.53 -7.08
CA ALA A 41 -9.96 12.71 -7.24
C ALA A 41 -8.47 12.34 -7.27
N VAL A 42 -8.04 11.39 -6.43
CA VAL A 42 -6.68 10.82 -6.49
C VAL A 42 -6.42 10.20 -7.86
N ASN A 43 -7.31 9.35 -8.35
CA ASN A 43 -7.15 8.68 -9.65
C ASN A 43 -7.07 9.67 -10.83
N ARG A 44 -7.79 10.78 -10.75
CA ARG A 44 -7.66 11.87 -11.74
C ARG A 44 -6.29 12.55 -11.66
N SER A 45 -5.79 12.81 -10.44
CA SER A 45 -4.49 13.43 -10.24
C SER A 45 -3.35 12.55 -10.75
N ILE A 46 -3.40 11.24 -10.50
CA ILE A 46 -2.38 10.28 -10.99
C ILE A 46 -2.26 10.30 -12.53
N ASN A 47 -3.38 10.55 -13.23
CA ASN A 47 -3.43 10.57 -14.68
C ASN A 47 -3.23 11.98 -15.29
N ASP A 48 -2.88 12.96 -14.48
CA ASP A 48 -2.59 14.34 -14.90
C ASP A 48 -1.11 14.65 -14.68
N ASP A 49 -0.34 14.69 -15.77
CA ASP A 49 1.10 15.00 -15.75
C ASP A 49 1.40 16.42 -15.22
N ALA A 50 0.41 17.30 -15.19
CA ALA A 50 0.53 18.66 -14.65
C ALA A 50 0.13 18.76 -13.17
N ALA A 51 -0.30 17.66 -12.55
CA ALA A 51 -0.70 17.66 -11.14
C ALA A 51 0.45 18.06 -10.22
N ASP A 52 0.19 18.99 -9.31
CA ASP A 52 1.17 19.36 -8.29
C ASP A 52 1.37 18.23 -7.29
N PRO A 53 2.60 17.74 -7.06
CA PRO A 53 2.86 16.60 -6.18
C PRO A 53 2.43 16.81 -4.72
N MET A 54 2.45 18.06 -4.25
CA MET A 54 2.00 18.37 -2.88
C MET A 54 0.47 18.35 -2.80
N ALA A 55 -0.23 18.89 -3.81
CA ALA A 55 -1.67 18.81 -3.89
C ALA A 55 -2.14 17.35 -3.99
N GLU A 56 -1.45 16.53 -4.77
CA GLU A 56 -1.71 15.10 -4.86
C GLU A 56 -1.56 14.38 -3.51
N LEU A 57 -0.50 14.68 -2.73
CA LEU A 57 -0.37 14.15 -1.36
C LEU A 57 -1.60 14.46 -0.51
N PHE A 58 -2.15 15.69 -0.59
CA PHE A 58 -3.33 16.04 0.20
C PHE A 58 -4.62 15.38 -0.29
N LEU A 59 -4.75 15.09 -1.59
CA LEU A 59 -5.87 14.25 -2.08
C LEU A 59 -5.79 12.84 -1.49
N TYR A 60 -4.62 12.21 -1.53
CA TYR A 60 -4.41 10.91 -0.88
C TYR A 60 -4.67 10.96 0.63
N THR A 61 -4.26 12.03 1.29
CA THR A 61 -4.50 12.22 2.74
C THR A 61 -6.00 12.31 3.05
N ALA A 62 -6.75 13.01 2.21
CA ALA A 62 -8.21 13.15 2.34
C ALA A 62 -8.92 11.80 2.11
N ASP A 63 -8.53 11.05 1.07
CA ASP A 63 -9.05 9.72 0.80
C ASP A 63 -8.79 8.77 1.98
N HIS A 64 -7.57 8.75 2.51
CA HIS A 64 -7.20 7.96 3.67
C HIS A 64 -8.03 8.31 4.92
N ALA A 65 -8.26 9.60 5.19
CA ALA A 65 -9.06 10.03 6.34
C ALA A 65 -10.53 9.60 6.21
N ASP A 66 -11.12 9.71 5.02
CA ASP A 66 -12.49 9.26 4.73
C ASP A 66 -12.59 7.73 4.85
N HIS A 67 -11.63 6.99 4.29
CA HIS A 67 -11.54 5.54 4.37
C HIS A 67 -11.48 5.02 5.82
N LEU A 68 -10.64 5.65 6.65
CA LEU A 68 -10.58 5.36 8.09
C LEU A 68 -11.93 5.56 8.78
N SER A 69 -12.62 6.64 8.44
CA SER A 69 -13.88 7.01 9.09
C SER A 69 -15.04 6.11 8.67
N ARG A 70 -15.13 5.79 7.39
CA ARG A 70 -16.30 5.10 6.82
C ARG A 70 -16.17 3.58 6.80
N VAL A 71 -14.95 3.05 6.71
CA VAL A 71 -14.74 1.61 6.49
C VAL A 71 -13.93 1.00 7.62
N ILE A 72 -12.69 1.46 7.81
CA ILE A 72 -11.73 0.74 8.66
C ILE A 72 -12.13 0.76 10.13
N ARG A 73 -12.34 1.96 10.71
CA ARG A 73 -12.69 2.07 12.12
C ARG A 73 -14.01 1.40 12.47
N PRO A 74 -15.10 1.56 11.69
CA PRO A 74 -16.34 0.84 11.95
C PRO A 74 -16.16 -0.68 11.94
N ALA A 75 -15.49 -1.23 10.93
CA ALA A 75 -15.25 -2.68 10.85
C ALA A 75 -14.42 -3.20 12.04
N LEU A 76 -13.35 -2.50 12.41
CA LEU A 76 -12.52 -2.85 13.57
C LEU A 76 -13.32 -2.75 14.89
N ASN A 77 -14.20 -1.76 15.04
CA ASN A 77 -15.06 -1.63 16.22
C ASN A 77 -16.10 -2.75 16.33
N GLU A 78 -16.50 -3.34 15.20
CA GLU A 78 -17.34 -4.56 15.15
C GLU A 78 -16.53 -5.85 15.41
N GLY A 79 -15.24 -5.75 15.68
CA GLY A 79 -14.34 -6.90 15.91
C GLY A 79 -13.92 -7.63 14.63
N LYS A 80 -14.23 -7.09 13.46
CA LYS A 80 -13.86 -7.69 12.18
C LYS A 80 -12.38 -7.52 11.87
N THR A 81 -11.83 -8.45 11.11
CA THR A 81 -10.54 -8.28 10.44
C THR A 81 -10.74 -7.43 9.19
N VAL A 82 -9.84 -6.47 8.98
CA VAL A 82 -9.78 -5.64 7.78
C VAL A 82 -8.50 -5.96 7.03
N ILE A 83 -8.59 -6.25 5.73
CA ILE A 83 -7.45 -6.47 4.84
C ILE A 83 -7.50 -5.40 3.75
N SER A 84 -6.48 -4.53 3.72
CA SER A 84 -6.40 -3.40 2.78
C SER A 84 -5.28 -3.58 1.76
N ASP A 85 -5.63 -3.57 0.46
CA ASP A 85 -4.64 -3.42 -0.62
C ASP A 85 -4.18 -1.97 -0.67
N ARG A 86 -2.95 -1.73 -0.23
CA ARG A 86 -2.36 -0.44 0.09
C ARG A 86 -3.02 0.28 1.28
N TYR A 87 -2.18 1.04 1.96
CA TYR A 87 -2.58 1.84 3.11
C TYR A 87 -1.53 2.93 3.36
N SER A 88 -1.35 3.37 4.61
CA SER A 88 -0.41 4.44 4.98
C SER A 88 1.04 4.19 4.56
N ASP A 89 1.53 2.95 4.56
CA ASP A 89 2.90 2.63 4.16
C ASP A 89 3.14 2.93 2.67
N SER A 90 2.13 2.69 1.81
CA SER A 90 2.16 3.15 0.42
C SER A 90 2.36 4.67 0.32
N ARG A 91 1.68 5.47 1.17
CA ARG A 91 1.85 6.95 1.19
C ARG A 91 3.29 7.32 1.53
N TYR A 92 3.84 6.69 2.57
CA TYR A 92 5.22 6.96 2.97
C TYR A 92 6.22 6.60 1.89
N ALA A 93 6.02 5.48 1.22
CA ALA A 93 6.94 4.99 0.19
C ALA A 93 6.82 5.78 -1.12
N TYR A 94 5.62 5.90 -1.70
CA TYR A 94 5.38 6.50 -3.01
C TYR A 94 5.50 8.02 -2.97
N GLN A 95 4.72 8.71 -2.12
CA GLN A 95 4.81 10.16 -2.01
C GLN A 95 6.16 10.59 -1.43
N GLY A 96 6.80 9.74 -0.61
CA GLY A 96 8.18 9.93 -0.18
C GLY A 96 9.18 10.00 -1.35
N ALA A 97 8.98 9.16 -2.36
CA ALA A 97 9.78 9.19 -3.60
C ALA A 97 9.41 10.40 -4.48
N THR A 98 8.11 10.67 -4.67
CA THR A 98 7.60 11.79 -5.48
C THR A 98 8.06 13.15 -4.94
N LEU A 99 8.01 13.35 -3.62
CA LEU A 99 8.39 14.61 -2.98
C LEU A 99 9.90 14.74 -2.72
N SER A 100 10.71 13.78 -3.18
CA SER A 100 12.17 13.87 -3.08
C SER A 100 12.68 15.09 -3.87
N GLY A 101 13.42 15.97 -3.21
CA GLY A 101 13.90 17.23 -3.77
C GLY A 101 12.90 18.41 -3.67
N ILE A 102 11.64 18.16 -3.33
CA ILE A 102 10.62 19.20 -3.10
C ILE A 102 10.53 19.53 -1.60
N VAL A 103 10.52 18.51 -0.76
CA VAL A 103 10.41 18.65 0.70
C VAL A 103 11.65 18.04 1.36
N LYS A 104 12.14 18.69 2.43
CA LYS A 104 13.16 18.10 3.27
C LYS A 104 12.56 16.92 4.04
N GLN A 105 13.25 15.76 4.04
CA GLN A 105 12.83 14.55 4.74
C GLN A 105 11.36 14.16 4.41
N PRO A 106 11.04 13.87 3.13
CA PRO A 106 9.65 13.73 2.69
C PRO A 106 8.89 12.63 3.45
N MET A 107 9.49 11.49 3.73
CA MET A 107 8.83 10.44 4.52
C MET A 107 8.47 10.90 5.93
N ALA A 108 9.35 11.64 6.60
CA ALA A 108 9.09 12.17 7.94
C ALA A 108 7.96 13.22 7.91
N TYR A 109 7.94 14.08 6.88
CA TYR A 109 6.87 15.04 6.66
C TYR A 109 5.52 14.35 6.48
N ILE A 110 5.45 13.34 5.59
CA ILE A 110 4.22 12.61 5.29
C ILE A 110 3.74 11.84 6.53
N LYS A 111 4.65 11.17 7.26
CA LYS A 111 4.33 10.53 8.55
C LYS A 111 3.73 11.54 9.53
N GLY A 112 4.36 12.69 9.70
CA GLY A 112 3.86 13.75 10.59
C GLY A 112 2.46 14.25 10.24
N VAL A 113 2.07 14.24 8.95
CA VAL A 113 0.71 14.56 8.51
C VAL A 113 -0.28 13.45 8.85
N HIS A 114 0.11 12.18 8.69
CA HIS A 114 -0.79 11.02 8.83
C HIS A 114 -0.89 10.48 10.26
N GLU A 115 0.22 10.38 10.99
CA GLU A 115 0.27 9.77 12.33
C GLU A 115 -0.79 10.28 13.32
N PRO A 116 -1.16 11.58 13.34
CA PRO A 116 -2.16 12.07 14.28
C PRO A 116 -3.54 11.41 14.19
N PHE A 117 -3.88 10.81 13.03
CA PHE A 117 -5.20 10.23 12.82
C PHE A 117 -5.18 8.81 12.25
N THR A 118 -4.06 8.33 11.72
CA THR A 118 -3.93 6.99 11.12
C THR A 118 -4.00 5.90 12.19
N ARG A 119 -4.82 4.86 11.93
CA ARG A 119 -4.75 3.61 12.69
C ARG A 119 -3.57 2.78 12.13
N LYS A 120 -2.54 2.58 12.94
CA LYS A 120 -1.38 1.77 12.55
C LYS A 120 -1.81 0.32 12.24
N PRO A 121 -1.36 -0.29 11.13
CA PRO A 121 -1.61 -1.71 10.85
C PRO A 121 -1.05 -2.61 11.97
N ASP A 122 -1.75 -3.70 12.24
CA ASP A 122 -1.29 -4.74 13.16
C ASP A 122 -0.21 -5.60 12.47
N ALA A 123 -0.38 -5.86 11.18
CA ALA A 123 0.61 -6.53 10.34
C ALA A 123 0.58 -5.97 8.90
N THR A 124 1.72 -6.03 8.22
CA THR A 124 1.86 -5.64 6.81
C THR A 124 2.54 -6.78 6.05
N LEU A 125 1.86 -7.37 5.08
CA LEU A 125 2.45 -8.27 4.11
C LEU A 125 3.12 -7.44 3.02
N TYR A 126 4.45 -7.48 2.97
CA TYR A 126 5.23 -6.77 1.97
C TYR A 126 5.62 -7.69 0.83
N PHE A 127 5.03 -7.45 -0.35
CA PHE A 127 5.28 -8.22 -1.57
C PHE A 127 6.54 -7.70 -2.25
N ASP A 128 7.63 -8.44 -2.04
CA ASP A 128 8.95 -8.10 -2.52
C ASP A 128 9.18 -8.63 -3.94
N VAL A 129 9.42 -7.72 -4.88
CA VAL A 129 9.74 -8.02 -6.26
C VAL A 129 10.75 -7.00 -6.79
N PRO A 130 11.73 -7.40 -7.63
CA PRO A 130 12.65 -6.45 -8.23
C PRO A 130 11.90 -5.33 -9.00
N PRO A 131 12.32 -4.06 -8.87
CA PRO A 131 11.65 -2.91 -9.50
C PRO A 131 11.44 -3.08 -11.01
N LYS A 132 12.42 -3.66 -11.70
CA LYS A 132 12.33 -3.96 -13.13
C LYS A 132 11.20 -4.93 -13.45
N THR A 133 11.07 -5.99 -12.67
CA THR A 133 9.99 -6.99 -12.81
C THR A 133 8.63 -6.37 -12.51
N GLY A 134 8.54 -5.55 -11.45
CA GLY A 134 7.33 -4.80 -11.11
C GLY A 134 6.91 -3.88 -12.26
N ALA A 135 7.83 -3.08 -12.80
CA ALA A 135 7.57 -2.19 -13.93
C ALA A 135 7.09 -2.94 -15.19
N GLU A 136 7.73 -4.07 -15.51
CA GLU A 136 7.34 -4.91 -16.64
C GLU A 136 5.91 -5.49 -16.48
N ARG A 137 5.57 -5.95 -15.28
CA ARG A 137 4.23 -6.49 -14.95
C ARG A 137 3.16 -5.41 -14.91
N ALA A 138 3.50 -4.21 -14.46
CA ALA A 138 2.58 -3.06 -14.44
C ALA A 138 2.24 -2.51 -15.84
N GLY A 139 3.00 -2.87 -16.88
CA GLY A 139 2.74 -2.44 -18.26
C GLY A 139 3.22 -1.02 -18.56
N SER A 140 4.21 -0.52 -17.83
CA SER A 140 4.81 0.81 -18.05
C SER A 140 5.36 0.97 -19.48
N THR A 141 5.08 2.10 -20.12
CA THR A 141 5.57 2.42 -21.47
C THR A 141 7.04 2.82 -21.50
N ASN A 142 7.52 3.44 -20.42
CA ASN A 142 8.93 3.76 -20.19
C ASN A 142 9.46 2.99 -18.97
N LYS A 143 9.87 1.75 -19.21
CA LYS A 143 10.30 0.82 -18.16
C LYS A 143 11.53 1.28 -17.36
N PHE A 144 12.40 2.13 -17.95
CA PHE A 144 13.59 2.64 -17.24
C PHE A 144 13.23 3.73 -16.24
N GLU A 145 12.41 4.70 -16.64
CA GLU A 145 11.90 5.73 -15.75
C GLU A 145 11.02 5.15 -14.65
N ALA A 146 10.10 4.24 -15.03
CA ALA A 146 9.27 3.56 -14.06
C ALA A 146 10.09 2.69 -13.11
N ALA A 147 11.10 1.96 -13.58
CA ALA A 147 11.96 1.14 -12.74
C ALA A 147 12.77 1.99 -11.75
N ASP A 148 13.36 3.08 -12.20
CA ASP A 148 14.12 4.01 -11.33
C ASP A 148 13.23 4.67 -10.27
N TYR A 149 11.98 4.98 -10.61
CA TYR A 149 11.01 5.49 -9.65
C TYR A 149 10.64 4.40 -8.64
N LEU A 150 10.33 3.20 -9.11
CA LEU A 150 9.98 2.06 -8.25
C LEU A 150 11.15 1.62 -7.37
N GLU A 151 12.40 1.79 -7.81
CA GLU A 151 13.57 1.56 -6.96
C GLU A 151 13.60 2.52 -5.76
N ARG A 152 13.31 3.81 -5.97
CA ARG A 152 13.20 4.77 -4.86
C ARG A 152 12.04 4.43 -3.92
N VAL A 153 10.91 3.98 -4.47
CA VAL A 153 9.76 3.52 -3.67
C VAL A 153 10.16 2.30 -2.84
N GLN A 154 10.82 1.31 -3.44
CA GLN A 154 11.30 0.11 -2.74
C GLN A 154 12.29 0.48 -1.62
N GLN A 155 13.25 1.37 -1.87
CA GLN A 155 14.17 1.87 -0.84
C GLN A 155 13.42 2.52 0.34
N ASN A 156 12.31 3.20 0.07
CA ASN A 156 11.48 3.76 1.13
C ASN A 156 10.75 2.67 1.93
N TYR A 157 10.24 1.61 1.28
CA TYR A 157 9.70 0.44 1.98
C TYR A 157 10.75 -0.24 2.86
N GLU A 158 11.97 -0.43 2.36
CA GLU A 158 13.05 -1.01 3.18
C GLU A 158 13.32 -0.19 4.44
N ARG A 159 13.31 1.14 4.35
CA ARG A 159 13.42 2.02 5.54
C ARG A 159 12.25 1.85 6.52
N LEU A 160 11.05 1.58 6.04
CA LEU A 160 9.89 1.31 6.90
C LEU A 160 10.03 -0.05 7.59
N ILE A 161 10.48 -1.07 6.86
CA ILE A 161 10.74 -2.41 7.37
C ILE A 161 11.83 -2.37 8.44
N ASP A 162 12.96 -1.70 8.17
CA ASP A 162 14.06 -1.54 9.14
C ASP A 162 13.62 -0.85 10.42
N ALA A 163 12.71 0.13 10.32
CA ALA A 163 12.18 0.85 11.47
C ALA A 163 11.18 0.02 12.30
N GLU A 164 10.48 -0.92 11.69
CA GLU A 164 9.41 -1.70 12.33
C GLU A 164 9.42 -3.19 11.89
N PRO A 165 10.54 -3.91 12.06
CA PRO A 165 10.72 -5.24 11.48
C PRO A 165 9.68 -6.27 11.94
N ASN A 166 9.14 -6.12 13.15
CA ASN A 166 8.15 -7.06 13.70
C ASN A 166 6.73 -6.89 13.12
N ARG A 167 6.47 -5.79 12.41
CA ARG A 167 5.17 -5.51 11.80
C ARG A 167 5.10 -6.01 10.35
N PHE A 168 6.22 -6.11 9.69
CA PHE A 168 6.29 -6.51 8.28
C PHE A 168 6.60 -7.99 8.13
N VAL A 169 5.82 -8.67 7.30
CA VAL A 169 6.10 -10.03 6.84
C VAL A 169 6.41 -9.95 5.34
N ARG A 170 7.64 -10.33 4.98
CA ARG A 170 8.07 -10.31 3.57
C ARG A 170 7.55 -11.52 2.82
N ILE A 171 6.90 -11.29 1.68
CA ILE A 171 6.44 -12.30 0.73
C ILE A 171 7.30 -12.21 -0.52
N ASP A 172 7.95 -13.29 -0.92
CA ASP A 172 8.70 -13.37 -2.18
C ASP A 172 7.73 -13.38 -3.36
N ALA A 173 7.50 -12.21 -3.96
CA ALA A 173 6.61 -12.02 -5.09
C ALA A 173 7.28 -12.29 -6.46
N THR A 174 8.47 -12.91 -6.46
CA THR A 174 9.12 -13.42 -7.68
C THR A 174 8.62 -14.80 -8.09
N GLN A 175 8.01 -15.52 -7.16
CA GLN A 175 7.45 -16.86 -7.33
C GLN A 175 6.23 -16.87 -8.27
N SER A 176 5.69 -18.06 -8.56
CA SER A 176 4.43 -18.17 -9.31
C SER A 176 3.26 -17.53 -8.55
N PRO A 177 2.20 -17.08 -9.22
CA PRO A 177 1.03 -16.50 -8.55
C PRO A 177 0.45 -17.42 -7.47
N GLU A 178 0.38 -18.73 -7.72
CA GLU A 178 -0.12 -19.72 -6.78
C GLU A 178 0.75 -19.79 -5.52
N GLU A 179 2.08 -19.82 -5.66
CA GLU A 179 3.01 -19.88 -4.52
C GLU A 179 2.95 -18.59 -3.68
N VAL A 180 2.75 -17.44 -4.34
CA VAL A 180 2.59 -16.15 -3.64
C VAL A 180 1.28 -16.11 -2.84
N ILE A 181 0.18 -16.59 -3.44
CA ILE A 181 -1.12 -16.72 -2.76
C ILE A 181 -0.99 -17.65 -1.56
N ASP A 182 -0.48 -18.87 -1.74
CA ASP A 182 -0.29 -19.86 -0.67
C ASP A 182 0.56 -19.31 0.49
N SER A 183 1.56 -18.47 0.16
CA SER A 183 2.42 -17.84 1.17
C SER A 183 1.66 -16.77 1.95
N ALA A 184 0.86 -15.95 1.27
CA ALA A 184 0.05 -14.93 1.91
C ALA A 184 -1.07 -15.53 2.77
N GLU A 185 -1.74 -16.58 2.30
CA GLU A 185 -2.79 -17.31 3.05
C GLU A 185 -2.24 -17.90 4.35
N ARG A 186 -1.06 -18.54 4.30
CA ARG A 186 -0.42 -19.07 5.53
C ARG A 186 -0.13 -17.96 6.53
N VAL A 187 0.42 -16.82 6.08
CA VAL A 187 0.69 -15.71 6.97
C VAL A 187 -0.59 -15.12 7.57
N VAL A 188 -1.64 -14.96 6.77
CA VAL A 188 -2.93 -14.46 7.27
C VAL A 188 -3.55 -15.43 8.27
N ALA A 189 -3.53 -16.75 8.00
CA ALA A 189 -4.02 -17.77 8.93
C ALA A 189 -3.26 -17.71 10.27
N ASP A 190 -1.92 -17.66 10.23
CA ASP A 190 -1.09 -17.57 11.45
C ASP A 190 -1.34 -16.27 12.26
N LEU A 191 -1.77 -15.19 11.60
CA LEU A 191 -2.10 -13.92 12.27
C LEU A 191 -3.49 -13.93 12.91
N LEU A 192 -4.40 -14.77 12.41
CA LEU A 192 -5.79 -14.85 12.87
C LEU A 192 -6.00 -15.89 13.98
N ASP A 193 -5.06 -16.84 14.15
CA ASP A 193 -5.03 -17.84 15.24
C ASP A 193 -4.56 -17.21 16.57
#